data_1e9e8ff7f46d571101be2ceecc8f71a7
#
_entry.id   1e9e8ff7f46d571101be2ceecc8f71a7
#
_cell.length_a   1.000
_cell.length_b   1.000
_cell.length_c   1.000
_cell.angle_alpha   90.00
_cell.angle_beta   90.00
_cell.angle_gamma   90.00
#
_symmetry.space_group_name_H-M   'P 1'
#
loop_
_entity.id
_entity.type
_entity.pdbx_description
1 polymer ?
#
loop_
_entity_poly.entity_id
_entity_poly.type
_entity_poly.pdbx_seq_one_letter_code
_entity_poly.pdbx_strand_id
1 'polypeptide(L)'
;MAKSNNTLCLDKFYPEKDLMITDIDQQSDKIIIQMKSTSSSCKCPKCNRITQKYHGTYTRKVQDLPILGKNVQLEICSHEYACLNDECEVISIAETFDGFLNNYSRMTERCADFICTLALETSCEGCARVCRTLGIKTSGDTVIRLLLKRYESLPQPEVSDVIGVDDFAYKKRHTYGTIIVNEKTHEPITLLNGRNGDTLREWLKNNKNVKVVTRDRASAYAKVISEELPDAMQVADRFHLHQNLLETIKKALNQEIPCLLYTSDAADDLIGV
;
A
#
# COMPACT_ATOMS: atom_id res chain seq x y z
N MET A 1 50.78 8.61 18.00
CA MET A 1 49.80 8.97 16.98
C MET A 1 48.47 9.21 17.67
N ALA A 2 48.05 10.45 17.79
CA ALA A 2 46.83 10.84 18.49
C ALA A 2 45.63 10.39 17.68
N LYS A 3 44.75 9.55 18.25
CA LYS A 3 43.41 9.29 17.72
C LYS A 3 42.63 10.60 17.80
N SER A 4 42.34 11.22 16.67
CA SER A 4 41.46 12.37 16.64
C SER A 4 40.07 11.89 17.07
N ASN A 5 39.61 12.34 18.24
CA ASN A 5 38.23 12.19 18.71
C ASN A 5 37.30 13.10 17.88
N ASN A 6 37.08 12.76 16.61
CA ASN A 6 35.91 13.20 15.91
C ASN A 6 34.74 12.26 16.30
N THR A 7 34.23 12.49 17.51
CA THR A 7 32.93 11.94 17.89
C THR A 7 31.86 12.68 17.09
N LEU A 8 31.65 12.26 15.83
CA LEU A 8 30.42 12.56 15.12
C LEU A 8 29.30 12.14 16.06
N CYS A 9 28.41 13.07 16.38
CA CYS A 9 27.20 12.79 17.18
C CYS A 9 26.28 11.90 16.35
N LEU A 10 26.55 10.61 16.29
CA LEU A 10 25.86 9.59 15.52
C LEU A 10 24.40 9.43 16.00
N ASP A 11 24.14 9.80 17.26
CA ASP A 11 22.78 9.85 17.84
C ASP A 11 21.82 10.78 17.06
N LYS A 12 22.35 11.71 16.25
CA LYS A 12 21.52 12.54 15.38
C LYS A 12 21.05 11.85 14.09
N PHE A 13 21.71 10.77 13.66
CA PHE A 13 21.34 10.01 12.47
C PHE A 13 20.27 8.96 12.77
N TYR A 14 20.21 8.50 14.01
CA TYR A 14 19.22 7.56 14.51
C TYR A 14 18.66 8.10 15.81
N PRO A 15 17.67 9.01 15.77
CA PRO A 15 17.14 9.70 16.94
C PRO A 15 16.19 8.82 17.78
N GLU A 16 16.30 7.51 17.67
CA GLU A 16 15.49 6.57 18.43
C GLU A 16 15.86 6.62 19.91
N LYS A 17 14.92 7.04 20.73
CA LYS A 17 15.13 7.28 22.18
C LYS A 17 15.61 6.06 22.94
N ASP A 18 15.23 4.87 22.45
CA ASP A 18 15.48 3.61 23.14
C ASP A 18 16.63 2.78 22.52
N LEU A 19 17.39 3.37 21.58
CA LEU A 19 18.51 2.73 20.92
C LEU A 19 19.77 3.60 20.96
N MET A 20 20.90 2.98 21.27
CA MET A 20 22.23 3.60 21.27
C MET A 20 23.13 2.90 20.25
N ILE A 21 23.80 3.67 19.40
CA ILE A 21 24.82 3.13 18.50
C ILE A 21 26.06 2.78 19.31
N THR A 22 26.55 1.54 19.20
CA THR A 22 27.72 1.06 19.89
C THR A 22 28.94 0.97 18.97
N ASP A 23 28.76 0.68 17.69
CA ASP A 23 29.83 0.60 16.71
C ASP A 23 29.31 0.78 15.27
N ILE A 24 30.21 1.20 14.36
CA ILE A 24 29.95 1.31 12.92
C ILE A 24 31.12 0.68 12.16
N ASP A 25 30.84 -0.41 11.46
CA ASP A 25 31.79 -1.04 10.54
C ASP A 25 31.46 -0.66 9.09
N GLN A 26 32.32 0.08 8.44
CA GLN A 26 32.19 0.51 7.07
C GLN A 26 33.02 -0.36 6.13
N GLN A 27 32.35 -1.18 5.36
CA GLN A 27 32.93 -2.02 4.31
C GLN A 27 32.82 -1.35 2.91
N SER A 28 33.33 -2.00 1.87
CA SER A 28 33.30 -1.48 0.49
C SER A 28 31.89 -1.24 -0.05
N ASP A 29 30.98 -2.17 0.19
CA ASP A 29 29.62 -2.22 -0.36
C ASP A 29 28.52 -2.16 0.71
N LYS A 30 28.91 -2.21 2.00
CA LYS A 30 27.99 -2.33 3.13
C LYS A 30 28.45 -1.50 4.32
N ILE A 31 27.49 -1.00 5.09
CA ILE A 31 27.68 -0.38 6.41
C ILE A 31 26.92 -1.22 7.42
N ILE A 32 27.61 -1.67 8.46
CA ILE A 32 27.00 -2.39 9.58
C ILE A 32 26.97 -1.44 10.77
N ILE A 33 25.78 -1.16 11.29
CA ILE A 33 25.59 -0.31 12.46
C ILE A 33 25.14 -1.20 13.62
N GLN A 34 25.97 -1.32 14.62
CA GLN A 34 25.65 -2.04 15.84
C GLN A 34 24.93 -1.12 16.81
N MET A 35 23.78 -1.57 17.29
CA MET A 35 22.93 -0.81 18.20
C MET A 35 22.53 -1.67 19.39
N LYS A 36 22.33 -1.02 20.53
CA LYS A 36 21.87 -1.67 21.75
C LYS A 36 20.66 -0.92 22.30
N SER A 37 19.66 -1.69 22.78
CA SER A 37 18.55 -1.12 23.52
C SER A 37 19.01 -0.48 24.83
N THR A 38 18.45 0.69 25.13
CA THR A 38 18.63 1.42 26.41
C THR A 38 17.38 1.31 27.29
N SER A 39 16.33 0.66 26.81
CA SER A 39 15.08 0.49 27.55
C SER A 39 15.28 -0.40 28.79
N SER A 40 14.65 -0.03 29.88
CA SER A 40 14.68 -0.78 31.15
C SER A 40 13.35 -1.49 31.46
N SER A 41 12.35 -1.34 30.59
CA SER A 41 11.02 -1.91 30.79
C SER A 41 10.34 -2.19 29.44
N CYS A 42 9.39 -3.11 29.46
CA CYS A 42 8.56 -3.43 28.30
C CYS A 42 7.10 -3.60 28.69
N LYS A 43 6.18 -3.28 27.78
CA LYS A 43 4.74 -3.46 27.95
C LYS A 43 4.31 -4.78 27.32
N CYS A 44 3.61 -5.63 28.07
CA CYS A 44 3.07 -6.86 27.53
C CYS A 44 2.00 -6.58 26.45
N PRO A 45 2.10 -7.15 25.24
CA PRO A 45 1.15 -6.88 24.16
C PRO A 45 -0.25 -7.46 24.44
N LYS A 46 -0.38 -8.44 25.33
CA LYS A 46 -1.67 -9.08 25.63
C LYS A 46 -2.36 -8.48 26.85
N CYS A 47 -1.67 -8.38 28.00
CA CYS A 47 -2.27 -7.89 29.24
C CYS A 47 -1.98 -6.41 29.55
N ASN A 48 -1.19 -5.72 28.74
CA ASN A 48 -0.78 -4.32 28.88
C ASN A 48 -0.02 -3.98 30.15
N ARG A 49 0.34 -4.97 31.00
CA ARG A 49 1.18 -4.71 32.20
C ARG A 49 2.62 -4.39 31.77
N ILE A 50 3.21 -3.41 32.44
CA ILE A 50 4.62 -3.06 32.27
C ILE A 50 5.45 -3.98 33.17
N THR A 51 6.55 -4.50 32.63
CA THR A 51 7.49 -5.34 33.35
C THR A 51 8.92 -4.82 33.19
N GLN A 52 9.72 -4.95 34.23
CA GLN A 52 11.15 -4.68 34.24
C GLN A 52 11.95 -5.99 34.43
N LYS A 53 11.25 -7.14 34.52
CA LYS A 53 11.91 -8.42 34.74
C LYS A 53 12.60 -8.87 33.46
N TYR A 54 13.88 -8.57 33.41
CA TYR A 54 14.78 -8.98 32.33
C TYR A 54 14.81 -10.51 32.22
N HIS A 55 14.70 -11.03 31.00
CA HIS A 55 14.74 -12.46 30.68
C HIS A 55 15.97 -12.82 29.85
N GLY A 56 16.35 -11.97 28.88
CA GLY A 56 17.50 -12.22 28.03
C GLY A 56 17.73 -11.14 26.99
N THR A 57 18.74 -11.36 26.12
CA THR A 57 18.97 -10.52 24.93
C THR A 57 19.02 -11.39 23.68
N TYR A 58 18.69 -10.78 22.57
CA TYR A 58 18.88 -11.38 21.25
C TYR A 58 19.27 -10.30 20.24
N THR A 59 20.00 -10.69 19.19
CA THR A 59 20.43 -9.76 18.14
C THR A 59 19.56 -9.94 16.90
N ARG A 60 18.99 -8.82 16.44
CA ARG A 60 18.24 -8.74 15.19
C ARG A 60 19.10 -8.13 14.10
N LYS A 61 19.12 -8.76 12.90
CA LYS A 61 19.73 -8.18 11.70
C LYS A 61 18.63 -7.59 10.83
N VAL A 62 18.67 -6.28 10.66
CA VAL A 62 17.62 -5.49 10.02
C VAL A 62 18.22 -4.67 8.90
N GLN A 63 17.59 -4.67 7.74
CA GLN A 63 17.96 -3.81 6.62
C GLN A 63 17.39 -2.40 6.82
N ASP A 64 18.16 -1.39 6.47
CA ASP A 64 17.71 -0.01 6.45
C ASP A 64 17.92 0.63 5.08
N LEU A 65 17.52 1.89 4.93
CA LEU A 65 17.81 2.69 3.74
C LEU A 65 19.32 2.80 3.50
N PRO A 66 19.77 2.73 2.22
CA PRO A 66 21.18 2.82 1.90
C PRO A 66 21.76 4.20 2.24
N ILE A 67 23.03 4.22 2.62
CA ILE A 67 23.79 5.44 2.86
C ILE A 67 24.92 5.52 1.83
N LEU A 68 24.99 6.62 1.08
CA LEU A 68 26.00 6.84 0.03
C LEU A 68 26.12 5.68 -0.97
N GLY A 69 24.97 5.09 -1.34
CA GLY A 69 24.91 3.95 -2.26
C GLY A 69 25.33 2.61 -1.68
N LYS A 70 25.67 2.55 -0.38
CA LYS A 70 26.02 1.33 0.34
C LYS A 70 24.83 0.76 1.07
N ASN A 71 24.71 -0.56 1.04
CA ASN A 71 23.74 -1.30 1.81
C ASN A 71 23.91 -1.06 3.32
N VAL A 72 22.83 -0.80 4.04
CA VAL A 72 22.89 -0.62 5.51
C VAL A 72 22.24 -1.81 6.20
N GLN A 73 22.97 -2.42 7.11
CA GLN A 73 22.48 -3.45 8.00
C GLN A 73 22.62 -2.97 9.46
N LEU A 74 21.49 -2.95 10.15
CA LEU A 74 21.47 -2.72 11.60
C LEU A 74 21.57 -4.07 12.31
N GLU A 75 22.46 -4.16 13.29
CA GLU A 75 22.56 -5.28 14.23
C GLU A 75 22.12 -4.79 15.60
N ILE A 76 20.85 -5.04 15.93
CA ILE A 76 20.20 -4.48 17.11
C ILE A 76 20.17 -5.53 18.21
N CYS A 77 20.92 -5.28 19.30
CA CYS A 77 20.85 -6.04 20.53
C CYS A 77 19.62 -5.58 21.34
N SER A 78 18.56 -6.36 21.26
CA SER A 78 17.27 -6.12 21.92
C SER A 78 17.14 -6.92 23.20
N HIS A 79 16.34 -6.45 24.14
CA HIS A 79 16.03 -7.15 25.38
C HIS A 79 14.76 -7.99 25.26
N GLU A 80 14.71 -9.06 26.02
CA GLU A 80 13.50 -9.83 26.31
C GLU A 80 13.14 -9.68 27.79
N TYR A 81 11.85 -9.58 28.06
CA TYR A 81 11.31 -9.43 29.40
C TYR A 81 10.30 -10.54 29.70
N ALA A 82 10.17 -10.94 30.96
CA ALA A 82 9.15 -11.88 31.39
C ALA A 82 7.86 -11.16 31.78
N CYS A 83 6.71 -11.66 31.33
CA CYS A 83 5.43 -11.19 31.83
C CYS A 83 5.23 -11.66 33.29
N LEU A 84 4.85 -10.72 34.16
CA LEU A 84 4.63 -10.98 35.60
C LEU A 84 3.16 -11.19 35.94
N ASN A 85 2.32 -11.37 34.94
CA ASN A 85 0.91 -11.64 35.15
C ASN A 85 0.63 -13.15 35.01
N ASP A 86 0.36 -13.81 36.11
CA ASP A 86 0.13 -15.26 36.15
C ASP A 86 -1.10 -15.70 35.34
N GLU A 87 -2.02 -14.78 35.09
CA GLU A 87 -3.22 -15.02 34.25
C GLU A 87 -2.93 -14.77 32.76
N CYS A 88 -1.71 -14.35 32.39
CA CYS A 88 -1.35 -14.05 31.01
C CYS A 88 -0.61 -15.22 30.37
N GLU A 89 -1.07 -15.65 29.20
CA GLU A 89 -0.43 -16.73 28.43
C GLU A 89 0.95 -16.35 27.87
N VAL A 90 1.31 -15.06 27.87
CA VAL A 90 2.59 -14.57 27.38
C VAL A 90 3.66 -14.75 28.46
N ILE A 91 4.64 -15.59 28.18
CA ILE A 91 5.76 -15.85 29.11
C ILE A 91 6.91 -14.86 28.86
N SER A 92 7.29 -14.67 27.58
CA SER A 92 8.39 -13.80 27.16
C SER A 92 7.88 -12.71 26.25
N ILE A 93 8.41 -11.49 26.43
CA ILE A 93 8.04 -10.28 25.70
C ILE A 93 9.31 -9.74 25.03
N ALA A 94 9.34 -9.73 23.71
CA ALA A 94 10.36 -9.06 22.94
C ALA A 94 10.10 -7.55 22.91
N GLU A 95 11.13 -6.72 23.04
CA GLU A 95 11.02 -5.27 22.87
C GLU A 95 10.45 -4.90 21.50
N THR A 96 9.68 -3.82 21.51
CA THR A 96 9.19 -3.14 20.30
C THR A 96 9.87 -1.77 20.18
N PHE A 97 10.09 -1.33 18.95
CA PHE A 97 10.62 -0.01 18.64
C PHE A 97 9.62 0.68 17.73
N ASP A 98 8.54 1.20 18.35
CA ASP A 98 7.40 1.76 17.63
C ASP A 98 7.82 2.92 16.74
N GLY A 99 7.35 2.91 15.47
CA GLY A 99 7.72 3.90 14.45
C GLY A 99 9.08 3.67 13.81
N PHE A 100 9.88 2.71 14.32
CA PHE A 100 11.19 2.38 13.76
C PHE A 100 11.27 0.95 13.21
N LEU A 101 10.84 -0.03 14.01
CA LEU A 101 10.98 -1.44 13.66
C LEU A 101 9.80 -2.29 14.17
N ASN A 102 8.99 -2.76 13.27
CA ASN A 102 7.89 -3.67 13.57
C ASN A 102 8.39 -5.02 14.10
N ASN A 103 7.54 -5.68 14.88
CA ASN A 103 7.78 -7.03 15.36
C ASN A 103 8.05 -7.99 14.19
N TYR A 104 9.07 -8.83 14.35
CA TYR A 104 9.52 -9.81 13.34
C TYR A 104 9.92 -9.22 11.97
N SER A 105 9.95 -7.89 11.82
CA SER A 105 10.40 -7.27 10.57
C SER A 105 11.91 -7.44 10.39
N ARG A 106 12.35 -7.64 9.14
CA ARG A 106 13.76 -7.70 8.73
C ARG A 106 14.22 -6.40 8.06
N MET A 107 13.37 -5.36 8.08
CA MET A 107 13.69 -4.02 7.60
C MET A 107 13.03 -2.99 8.49
N THR A 108 13.60 -1.78 8.52
CA THR A 108 13.03 -0.64 9.24
C THR A 108 11.73 -0.19 8.61
N GLU A 109 10.86 0.51 9.37
CA GLU A 109 9.60 1.04 8.85
C GLU A 109 9.86 2.03 7.72
N ARG A 110 10.82 2.94 7.84
CA ARG A 110 11.17 3.89 6.78
C ARG A 110 11.67 3.22 5.50
N CYS A 111 12.37 2.08 5.61
CA CYS A 111 12.76 1.29 4.44
C CYS A 111 11.54 0.63 3.77
N ALA A 112 10.62 0.10 4.56
CA ALA A 112 9.36 -0.46 4.05
C ALA A 112 8.48 0.63 3.41
N ASP A 113 8.39 1.82 4.01
CA ASP A 113 7.64 2.96 3.47
C ASP A 113 8.22 3.46 2.16
N PHE A 114 9.54 3.54 2.05
CA PHE A 114 10.21 3.87 0.78
C PHE A 114 9.85 2.86 -0.32
N ILE A 115 9.92 1.56 -0.02
CA ILE A 115 9.55 0.51 -0.98
C ILE A 115 8.07 0.65 -1.39
N CYS A 116 7.16 0.86 -0.44
CA CYS A 116 5.74 1.04 -0.73
C CYS A 116 5.49 2.28 -1.61
N THR A 117 6.12 3.41 -1.30
CA THR A 117 5.99 4.65 -2.09
C THR A 117 6.48 4.44 -3.52
N LEU A 118 7.66 3.82 -3.69
CA LEU A 118 8.19 3.51 -5.02
C LEU A 118 7.30 2.54 -5.80
N ALA A 119 6.66 1.59 -5.10
CA ALA A 119 5.78 0.61 -5.73
C ALA A 119 4.45 1.19 -6.24
N LEU A 120 4.03 2.37 -5.76
CA LEU A 120 2.87 3.09 -6.30
C LEU A 120 3.16 3.71 -7.67
N GLU A 121 4.43 4.00 -7.96
CA GLU A 121 4.87 4.62 -9.21
C GLU A 121 5.34 3.58 -10.26
N THR A 122 5.49 2.29 -9.86
CA THR A 122 6.02 1.24 -10.74
C THR A 122 5.29 -0.08 -10.51
N SER A 123 5.58 -1.10 -11.33
CA SER A 123 5.16 -2.47 -11.00
C SER A 123 5.99 -3.02 -9.81
N CYS A 124 5.44 -3.99 -9.06
CA CYS A 124 6.16 -4.60 -7.92
C CYS A 124 7.52 -5.19 -8.32
N GLU A 125 7.63 -5.79 -9.51
CA GLU A 125 8.91 -6.26 -10.06
C GLU A 125 9.82 -5.10 -10.48
N GLY A 126 9.26 -4.01 -11.03
CA GLY A 126 9.98 -2.78 -11.34
C GLY A 126 10.59 -2.16 -10.08
N CYS A 127 9.78 -2.02 -9.04
CA CYS A 127 10.20 -1.56 -7.72
C CYS A 127 11.35 -2.41 -7.17
N ALA A 128 11.23 -3.74 -7.20
CA ALA A 128 12.27 -4.65 -6.72
C ALA A 128 13.60 -4.51 -7.51
N ARG A 129 13.54 -4.24 -8.82
CA ARG A 129 14.75 -3.97 -9.61
C ARG A 129 15.42 -2.65 -9.22
N VAL A 130 14.65 -1.57 -9.09
CA VAL A 130 15.17 -0.26 -8.65
C VAL A 130 15.75 -0.36 -7.24
N CYS A 131 15.06 -1.00 -6.32
CA CYS A 131 15.55 -1.24 -4.95
C CYS A 131 16.91 -1.94 -4.93
N ARG A 132 17.11 -2.99 -5.76
CA ARG A 132 18.39 -3.68 -5.86
C ARG A 132 19.52 -2.77 -6.36
N THR A 133 19.24 -1.89 -7.32
CA THR A 133 20.23 -0.92 -7.82
C THR A 133 20.65 0.06 -6.71
N LEU A 134 19.74 0.39 -5.80
CA LEU A 134 20.00 1.24 -4.64
C LEU A 134 20.65 0.50 -3.45
N GLY A 135 20.84 -0.83 -3.54
CA GLY A 135 21.39 -1.64 -2.45
C GLY A 135 20.34 -2.15 -1.44
N ILE A 136 19.07 -2.03 -1.75
CA ILE A 136 17.96 -2.57 -0.92
C ILE A 136 17.60 -3.97 -1.42
N LYS A 137 17.71 -4.98 -0.56
CA LYS A 137 17.36 -6.36 -0.88
C LYS A 137 15.86 -6.59 -0.73
N THR A 138 15.16 -6.72 -1.86
CA THR A 138 13.74 -7.03 -1.89
C THR A 138 13.36 -7.82 -3.15
N SER A 139 12.16 -8.38 -3.18
CA SER A 139 11.56 -9.09 -4.31
C SER A 139 10.15 -8.57 -4.56
N GLY A 140 9.61 -8.80 -5.77
CA GLY A 140 8.22 -8.44 -6.10
C GLY A 140 7.21 -8.98 -5.09
N ASP A 141 7.36 -10.23 -4.65
CA ASP A 141 6.50 -10.81 -3.61
C ASP A 141 6.61 -10.10 -2.25
N THR A 142 7.81 -9.63 -1.91
CA THR A 142 8.00 -8.86 -0.66
C THR A 142 7.32 -7.50 -0.78
N VAL A 143 7.43 -6.85 -1.95
CA VAL A 143 6.74 -5.59 -2.23
C VAL A 143 5.22 -5.76 -2.12
N ILE A 144 4.64 -6.80 -2.72
CA ILE A 144 3.22 -7.11 -2.61
C ILE A 144 2.80 -7.28 -1.14
N ARG A 145 3.56 -8.06 -0.35
CA ARG A 145 3.24 -8.26 1.08
C ARG A 145 3.30 -6.97 1.90
N LEU A 146 4.23 -6.07 1.60
CA LEU A 146 4.32 -4.77 2.25
C LEU A 146 3.11 -3.89 1.90
N LEU A 147 2.72 -3.84 0.63
CA LEU A 147 1.54 -3.10 0.17
C LEU A 147 0.25 -3.63 0.81
N LEU A 148 0.07 -4.95 0.87
CA LEU A 148 -1.10 -5.57 1.52
C LEU A 148 -1.15 -5.23 3.00
N LYS A 149 -0.03 -5.35 3.73
CA LYS A 149 0.04 -4.98 5.14
C LYS A 149 -0.30 -3.50 5.35
N ARG A 150 0.19 -2.61 4.48
CA ARG A 150 -0.14 -1.19 4.53
C ARG A 150 -1.63 -0.94 4.25
N TYR A 151 -2.19 -1.61 3.26
CA TYR A 151 -3.62 -1.53 2.94
C TYR A 151 -4.49 -1.96 4.12
N GLU A 152 -4.15 -3.07 4.79
CA GLU A 152 -4.87 -3.57 5.98
C GLU A 152 -4.83 -2.58 7.15
N SER A 153 -3.80 -1.73 7.25
CA SER A 153 -3.67 -0.71 8.29
C SER A 153 -4.41 0.60 7.98
N LEU A 154 -4.90 0.79 6.74
CA LEU A 154 -5.65 1.98 6.37
C LEU A 154 -7.07 1.94 6.97
N PRO A 155 -7.62 3.10 7.35
CA PRO A 155 -9.01 3.18 7.73
C PRO A 155 -9.89 2.73 6.56
N GLN A 156 -10.94 1.96 6.87
CA GLN A 156 -11.90 1.56 5.84
C GLN A 156 -12.59 2.81 5.28
N PRO A 157 -12.71 2.94 3.94
CA PRO A 157 -13.35 4.08 3.34
C PRO A 157 -14.83 4.15 3.73
N GLU A 158 -15.32 5.34 4.00
CA GLU A 158 -16.72 5.57 4.34
C GLU A 158 -17.61 5.40 3.10
N VAL A 159 -18.67 4.61 3.24
CA VAL A 159 -19.65 4.41 2.16
C VAL A 159 -20.62 5.58 2.13
N SER A 160 -20.52 6.39 1.06
CA SER A 160 -21.42 7.53 0.79
C SER A 160 -22.82 7.05 0.37
N ASP A 161 -23.81 7.93 0.53
CA ASP A 161 -25.14 7.76 -0.03
C ASP A 161 -25.17 7.98 -1.56
N VAL A 162 -24.08 8.50 -2.15
CA VAL A 162 -23.89 8.68 -3.60
C VAL A 162 -22.63 7.96 -4.03
N ILE A 163 -22.77 6.95 -4.85
CA ILE A 163 -21.66 6.12 -5.34
C ILE A 163 -21.60 6.06 -6.86
N GLY A 164 -20.40 5.89 -7.39
CA GLY A 164 -20.15 5.54 -8.79
C GLY A 164 -19.79 4.05 -8.91
N VAL A 165 -20.28 3.41 -9.96
CA VAL A 165 -19.98 2.01 -10.29
C VAL A 165 -19.51 1.95 -11.74
N ASP A 166 -18.29 1.46 -11.95
CA ASP A 166 -17.70 1.28 -13.27
C ASP A 166 -16.96 -0.05 -13.38
N ASP A 167 -16.76 -0.54 -14.62
CA ASP A 167 -15.95 -1.72 -14.86
C ASP A 167 -14.56 -1.37 -15.39
N PHE A 168 -13.57 -2.14 -14.99
CA PHE A 168 -12.22 -1.99 -15.50
C PHE A 168 -11.57 -3.33 -15.81
N ALA A 169 -10.62 -3.35 -16.74
CA ALA A 169 -9.92 -4.56 -17.13
C ALA A 169 -8.57 -4.67 -16.42
N TYR A 170 -8.39 -5.66 -15.55
CA TYR A 170 -7.06 -6.07 -15.08
C TYR A 170 -6.19 -6.59 -16.25
N LYS A 171 -6.82 -7.33 -17.15
CA LYS A 171 -6.22 -7.83 -18.39
C LYS A 171 -7.25 -7.74 -19.49
N LYS A 172 -6.98 -6.87 -20.47
CA LYS A 172 -7.90 -6.65 -21.60
C LYS A 172 -8.36 -7.98 -22.19
N ARG A 173 -9.68 -8.15 -22.37
CA ARG A 173 -10.38 -9.34 -22.91
C ARG A 173 -10.33 -10.60 -22.04
N HIS A 174 -9.76 -10.56 -20.83
CA HIS A 174 -9.65 -11.74 -19.95
C HIS A 174 -10.28 -11.53 -18.58
N THR A 175 -9.80 -10.56 -17.81
CA THR A 175 -10.18 -10.40 -16.41
C THR A 175 -10.64 -8.97 -16.17
N TYR A 176 -11.82 -8.84 -15.61
CA TYR A 176 -12.45 -7.57 -15.30
C TYR A 176 -12.73 -7.47 -13.81
N GLY A 177 -12.82 -6.26 -13.32
CA GLY A 177 -13.27 -5.93 -11.99
C GLY A 177 -14.29 -4.79 -12.03
N THR A 178 -15.01 -4.62 -10.95
CA THR A 178 -15.91 -3.48 -10.73
C THR A 178 -15.28 -2.58 -9.67
N ILE A 179 -15.18 -1.29 -9.95
CA ILE A 179 -14.77 -0.28 -8.98
C ILE A 179 -16.02 0.42 -8.44
N ILE A 180 -16.03 0.64 -7.13
CA ILE A 180 -17.03 1.47 -6.46
C ILE A 180 -16.32 2.68 -5.90
N VAL A 181 -16.81 3.87 -6.24
CA VAL A 181 -16.22 5.18 -5.90
C VAL A 181 -17.22 6.00 -5.10
N ASN A 182 -16.74 6.75 -4.12
CA ASN A 182 -17.53 7.77 -3.45
C ASN A 182 -17.61 9.00 -4.35
N GLU A 183 -18.78 9.32 -4.85
CA GLU A 183 -18.98 10.47 -5.77
C GLU A 183 -18.83 11.84 -5.09
N LYS A 184 -18.81 11.90 -3.77
CA LYS A 184 -18.60 13.15 -3.03
C LYS A 184 -17.12 13.46 -2.81
N THR A 185 -16.30 12.44 -2.55
CA THR A 185 -14.86 12.60 -2.28
C THR A 185 -14.00 12.19 -3.46
N HIS A 186 -14.57 11.48 -4.45
CA HIS A 186 -13.88 10.85 -5.58
C HIS A 186 -12.86 9.79 -5.18
N GLU A 187 -12.97 9.26 -3.95
CA GLU A 187 -12.11 8.19 -3.46
C GLU A 187 -12.70 6.81 -3.76
N PRO A 188 -11.86 5.84 -4.13
CA PRO A 188 -12.32 4.47 -4.31
C PRO A 188 -12.75 3.86 -2.96
N ILE A 189 -13.97 3.29 -2.92
CA ILE A 189 -14.49 2.59 -1.75
C ILE A 189 -14.01 1.15 -1.76
N THR A 190 -14.18 0.45 -2.88
CA THR A 190 -13.77 -0.95 -3.00
C THR A 190 -13.61 -1.39 -4.46
N LEU A 191 -12.88 -2.49 -4.65
CA LEU A 191 -12.74 -3.19 -5.89
C LEU A 191 -13.37 -4.59 -5.77
N LEU A 192 -14.28 -4.91 -6.68
CA LEU A 192 -14.97 -6.20 -6.71
C LEU A 192 -14.50 -7.02 -7.91
N ASN A 193 -14.49 -8.33 -7.77
CA ASN A 193 -14.12 -9.22 -8.87
C ASN A 193 -15.29 -9.39 -9.87
N GLY A 194 -14.94 -9.37 -11.16
CA GLY A 194 -15.92 -9.56 -12.23
C GLY A 194 -16.73 -8.31 -12.56
N ARG A 195 -17.57 -8.41 -13.60
CA ARG A 195 -18.45 -7.35 -14.11
C ARG A 195 -19.88 -7.82 -14.37
N ASN A 196 -20.23 -9.04 -13.96
CA ASN A 196 -21.55 -9.63 -14.18
C ASN A 196 -22.61 -9.18 -13.16
N GLY A 197 -22.21 -8.41 -12.14
CA GLY A 197 -23.09 -7.87 -11.11
C GLY A 197 -23.24 -8.74 -9.86
N ASP A 198 -22.76 -9.98 -9.84
CA ASP A 198 -22.94 -10.87 -8.68
C ASP A 198 -22.25 -10.34 -7.42
N THR A 199 -20.99 -9.93 -7.56
CA THR A 199 -20.21 -9.35 -6.46
C THR A 199 -20.74 -7.98 -6.04
N LEU A 200 -21.26 -7.19 -6.99
CA LEU A 200 -21.94 -5.93 -6.69
C LEU A 200 -23.21 -6.20 -5.86
N ARG A 201 -23.97 -7.25 -6.18
CA ARG A 201 -25.17 -7.66 -5.44
C ARG A 201 -24.83 -7.94 -3.97
N GLU A 202 -23.80 -8.73 -3.72
CA GLU A 202 -23.36 -9.05 -2.37
C GLU A 202 -22.93 -7.80 -1.59
N TRP A 203 -22.22 -6.90 -2.24
CA TRP A 203 -21.79 -5.64 -1.63
C TRP A 203 -22.98 -4.74 -1.29
N LEU A 204 -23.96 -4.58 -2.21
CA LEU A 204 -25.14 -3.75 -2.00
C LEU A 204 -26.08 -4.29 -0.90
N LYS A 205 -26.10 -5.60 -0.68
CA LYS A 205 -26.85 -6.18 0.46
C LYS A 205 -26.40 -5.61 1.81
N ASN A 206 -25.11 -5.34 1.95
CA ASN A 206 -24.51 -4.81 3.18
C ASN A 206 -24.49 -3.28 3.22
N ASN A 207 -24.83 -2.58 2.13
CA ASN A 207 -24.73 -1.13 1.98
C ASN A 207 -26.05 -0.51 1.49
N LYS A 208 -27.11 -0.68 2.29
CA LYS A 208 -28.47 -0.21 1.96
C LYS A 208 -28.68 1.31 2.15
N ASN A 209 -27.69 2.04 2.64
CA ASN A 209 -27.72 3.49 2.82
C ASN A 209 -27.50 4.27 1.51
N VAL A 210 -27.15 3.60 0.41
CA VAL A 210 -26.92 4.21 -0.89
C VAL A 210 -28.24 4.68 -1.49
N LYS A 211 -28.31 5.95 -1.92
CA LYS A 211 -29.49 6.60 -2.49
C LYS A 211 -29.36 6.93 -3.95
N VAL A 212 -28.14 7.16 -4.42
CA VAL A 212 -27.85 7.52 -5.80
C VAL A 212 -26.68 6.67 -6.29
N VAL A 213 -26.83 6.06 -7.47
CA VAL A 213 -25.80 5.28 -8.11
C VAL A 213 -25.56 5.83 -9.52
N THR A 214 -24.36 6.39 -9.75
CA THR A 214 -23.88 6.68 -11.10
C THR A 214 -23.27 5.44 -11.70
N ARG A 215 -23.56 5.15 -12.95
CA ARG A 215 -23.05 3.96 -13.64
C ARG A 215 -22.98 4.16 -15.15
N ASP A 216 -22.19 3.30 -15.78
CA ASP A 216 -22.27 3.12 -17.24
C ASP A 216 -23.62 2.51 -17.67
N ARG A 217 -23.81 2.30 -18.97
CA ARG A 217 -25.02 1.70 -19.51
C ARG A 217 -25.10 0.16 -19.37
N ALA A 218 -24.18 -0.50 -18.67
CA ALA A 218 -24.18 -1.94 -18.52
C ALA A 218 -25.50 -2.44 -17.89
N SER A 219 -26.22 -3.28 -18.62
CA SER A 219 -27.54 -3.80 -18.21
C SER A 219 -27.46 -4.66 -16.93
N ALA A 220 -26.32 -5.34 -16.71
CA ALA A 220 -26.09 -6.18 -15.53
C ALA A 220 -26.14 -5.36 -14.23
N TYR A 221 -25.45 -4.22 -14.19
CA TYR A 221 -25.47 -3.34 -13.02
C TYR A 221 -26.85 -2.72 -12.79
N ALA A 222 -27.50 -2.25 -13.86
CA ALA A 222 -28.85 -1.69 -13.76
C ALA A 222 -29.83 -2.64 -13.07
N LYS A 223 -29.82 -3.90 -13.49
CA LYS A 223 -30.70 -4.93 -12.94
C LYS A 223 -30.42 -5.16 -11.46
N VAL A 224 -29.16 -5.38 -11.10
CA VAL A 224 -28.75 -5.64 -9.71
C VAL A 224 -29.08 -4.47 -8.79
N ILE A 225 -28.84 -3.24 -9.23
CA ILE A 225 -29.15 -2.03 -8.43
C ILE A 225 -30.66 -1.91 -8.23
N SER A 226 -31.48 -2.12 -9.27
CA SER A 226 -32.93 -2.07 -9.14
C SER A 226 -33.50 -3.15 -8.22
N GLU A 227 -32.89 -4.34 -8.17
CA GLU A 227 -33.29 -5.43 -7.30
C GLU A 227 -32.88 -5.22 -5.84
N GLU A 228 -31.67 -4.73 -5.60
CA GLU A 228 -31.12 -4.59 -4.24
C GLU A 228 -31.43 -3.22 -3.61
N LEU A 229 -31.58 -2.17 -4.42
CA LEU A 229 -31.86 -0.81 -3.98
C LEU A 229 -32.99 -0.22 -4.82
N PRO A 230 -34.25 -0.68 -4.65
CA PRO A 230 -35.40 -0.25 -5.48
C PRO A 230 -35.69 1.25 -5.40
N ASP A 231 -35.36 1.89 -4.29
CA ASP A 231 -35.58 3.32 -4.05
C ASP A 231 -34.39 4.20 -4.48
N ALA A 232 -33.28 3.60 -4.90
CA ALA A 232 -32.10 4.35 -5.31
C ALA A 232 -32.25 4.92 -6.73
N MET A 233 -31.91 6.19 -6.88
CA MET A 233 -31.84 6.86 -8.18
C MET A 233 -30.62 6.35 -8.96
N GLN A 234 -30.85 5.83 -10.17
CA GLN A 234 -29.77 5.45 -11.07
C GLN A 234 -29.52 6.58 -12.07
N VAL A 235 -28.28 7.05 -12.17
CA VAL A 235 -27.84 8.12 -13.06
C VAL A 235 -26.84 7.54 -14.08
N ALA A 236 -27.07 7.81 -15.36
CA ALA A 236 -26.14 7.43 -16.41
C ALA A 236 -24.90 8.34 -16.39
N ASP A 237 -23.71 7.76 -16.50
CA ASP A 237 -22.48 8.53 -16.63
C ASP A 237 -22.47 9.40 -17.89
N ARG A 238 -22.19 10.69 -17.72
CA ARG A 238 -22.16 11.68 -18.81
C ARG A 238 -21.09 11.38 -19.85
N PHE A 239 -19.97 10.80 -19.47
CA PHE A 239 -18.91 10.43 -20.40
C PHE A 239 -19.41 9.43 -21.44
N HIS A 240 -20.08 8.36 -21.00
CA HIS A 240 -20.66 7.35 -21.89
C HIS A 240 -21.81 7.89 -22.73
N LEU A 241 -22.58 8.83 -22.21
CA LEU A 241 -23.61 9.52 -23.02
C LEU A 241 -22.98 10.34 -24.15
N HIS A 242 -21.92 11.11 -23.83
CA HIS A 242 -21.20 11.93 -24.80
C HIS A 242 -20.51 11.08 -25.87
N GLN A 243 -19.82 10.00 -25.48
CA GLN A 243 -19.21 9.05 -26.42
C GLN A 243 -20.24 8.47 -27.39
N ASN A 244 -21.37 7.98 -26.89
CA ASN A 244 -22.44 7.42 -27.72
C ASN A 244 -23.02 8.44 -28.69
N LEU A 245 -23.17 9.69 -28.26
CA LEU A 245 -23.62 10.78 -29.12
C LEU A 245 -22.60 11.03 -30.25
N LEU A 246 -21.31 11.14 -29.92
CA LEU A 246 -20.26 11.33 -30.91
C LEU A 246 -20.16 10.17 -31.90
N GLU A 247 -20.26 8.91 -31.43
CA GLU A 247 -20.30 7.75 -32.30
C GLU A 247 -21.53 7.74 -33.24
N THR A 248 -22.70 8.15 -32.74
CA THR A 248 -23.91 8.22 -33.54
C THR A 248 -23.79 9.30 -34.62
N ILE A 249 -23.26 10.49 -34.25
CA ILE A 249 -22.98 11.56 -35.19
C ILE A 249 -21.97 11.10 -36.25
N LYS A 250 -20.86 10.46 -35.81
CA LYS A 250 -19.84 9.91 -36.73
C LYS A 250 -20.43 8.90 -37.70
N LYS A 251 -21.32 8.01 -37.25
CA LYS A 251 -22.01 7.03 -38.12
C LYS A 251 -22.91 7.74 -39.10
N ALA A 252 -23.69 8.71 -38.67
CA ALA A 252 -24.58 9.49 -39.55
C ALA A 252 -23.79 10.26 -40.62
N LEU A 253 -22.72 10.95 -40.21
CA LEU A 253 -21.85 11.67 -41.16
C LEU A 253 -21.19 10.73 -42.17
N ASN A 254 -20.72 9.55 -41.75
CA ASN A 254 -20.12 8.57 -42.67
C ASN A 254 -21.13 7.97 -43.67
N GLN A 255 -22.42 7.97 -43.34
CA GLN A 255 -23.48 7.55 -44.25
C GLN A 255 -23.81 8.61 -45.31
N GLU A 256 -23.82 9.88 -44.93
CA GLU A 256 -24.17 10.99 -45.78
C GLU A 256 -22.97 11.51 -46.63
N ILE A 257 -21.74 11.35 -46.13
CA ILE A 257 -20.53 11.78 -46.82
C ILE A 257 -19.72 10.55 -47.22
N PRO A 258 -19.94 9.96 -48.41
CA PRO A 258 -19.23 8.74 -48.85
C PRO A 258 -17.75 8.99 -49.26
N CYS A 259 -17.14 10.07 -48.79
CA CYS A 259 -15.76 10.36 -49.06
C CYS A 259 -14.90 9.92 -47.87
N LEU A 260 -13.97 8.99 -48.09
CA LEU A 260 -12.90 8.66 -47.15
C LEU A 260 -12.04 9.93 -46.91
N LEU A 261 -12.40 10.68 -45.90
CA LEU A 261 -11.45 11.65 -45.32
C LEU A 261 -10.34 10.83 -44.68
N TYR A 262 -9.24 10.68 -45.41
CA TYR A 262 -7.99 10.22 -44.85
C TYR A 262 -7.57 11.25 -43.81
N THR A 263 -7.99 11.08 -42.57
CA THR A 263 -7.25 11.62 -41.45
C THR A 263 -5.98 10.79 -41.39
N SER A 264 -4.85 11.39 -41.74
CA SER A 264 -3.54 10.74 -41.61
C SER A 264 -3.41 10.31 -40.13
N ASP A 265 -3.16 9.02 -39.91
CA ASP A 265 -2.90 8.42 -38.59
C ASP A 265 -1.61 8.95 -37.91
N ALA A 266 -1.04 10.05 -38.43
CA ALA A 266 0.18 10.66 -37.91
C ALA A 266 0.03 11.36 -36.56
N ALA A 267 -1.21 11.46 -35.99
CA ALA A 267 -1.43 12.08 -34.69
C ALA A 267 -1.57 11.07 -33.53
N ASP A 268 -1.84 9.79 -33.83
CA ASP A 268 -2.04 8.77 -32.78
C ASP A 268 -0.74 8.10 -32.31
N ASP A 269 0.37 8.29 -33.03
CA ASP A 269 1.70 7.75 -32.66
C ASP A 269 2.46 8.60 -31.64
N LEU A 270 1.92 9.75 -31.20
CA LEU A 270 2.59 10.66 -30.26
C LEU A 270 2.07 10.56 -28.81
N ILE A 271 1.13 9.65 -28.50
CA ILE A 271 0.69 9.41 -27.11
C ILE A 271 0.91 7.92 -26.79
N GLY A 272 2.15 7.49 -26.94
CA GLY A 272 2.63 6.18 -26.55
C GLY A 272 3.82 6.34 -25.61
N VAL A 273 3.55 6.64 -24.34
CA VAL A 273 4.50 6.41 -23.23
C VAL A 273 3.70 5.84 -22.07
#